data_b1b06bc0d308d1f6d335ded3285f2d67
#
_entry.id   b1b06bc0d308d1f6d335ded3285f2d67
#
_cell.length_a   1.000
_cell.length_b   1.000
_cell.length_c   1.000
_cell.angle_alpha   90.00
_cell.angle_beta   90.00
_cell.angle_gamma   90.00
#
_symmetry.space_group_name_H-M   'P 1'
#
loop_
_entity.id
_entity.type
_entity.pdbx_description
1 polymer ?
#
loop_
_entity_poly.entity_id
_entity_poly.type
_entity_poly.pdbx_seq_one_letter_code
_entity_poly.pdbx_strand_id
1 'polypeptide(L)'
;LSRIDELKKSGMTETEIAHELGLSTTQYRVQKQLASHERRQLEVDRAKSLRADGKSLNEIAKIMGYNNDSSIRSLLNDNTAERANRAQKAADVLKKELQKKGMIDVGAGAEREIGISGNTMKEALYILEREGYNVYGVGIPQVTNAHQQSNTKVLCNPEIEYRDVYQNMGDVQSLGNYHSTDGGVTFNELKKPTSIDSKRISICYGDEGGLNKDGVIEIRRGVPDLDLGNSHYAQVRILVDGTHYLKGMAMYSDDIPDGVDIVFNTNKKSGTDKMNVLKPIKDDPENPFGALIKANGQSEYIDPKDGTKKLSAINKLKEEGDWDTMSRNLSQQFLSKQPLSLIKKQLDLTYADREAEYSEIKSLTNPTVKKKMLMDFANDCDAAAVHLQAAALPRQNTQVILPISAMKETEVYAPNYKNGEQVALIRFPHGGTFEIPVLTVNNKNPSAKRILGNVTDAVGINAKVAERLSGADFDGDQVVVIPTNNKVRI
;
A
#
# COMPACT_ATOMS: atom_id res chain seq x y z
N LEU A 1 -37.40 9.15 -7.18
CA LEU A 1 -37.09 10.33 -6.35
C LEU A 1 -38.38 10.93 -5.76
N SER A 2 -39.41 11.17 -6.55
CA SER A 2 -40.70 11.69 -6.06
C SER A 2 -41.29 10.82 -4.94
N ARG A 3 -41.23 9.50 -5.07
CA ARG A 3 -41.73 8.53 -4.08
C ARG A 3 -40.97 8.58 -2.76
N ILE A 4 -39.66 8.70 -2.79
CA ILE A 4 -38.81 8.85 -1.57
C ILE A 4 -39.13 10.16 -0.86
N ASP A 5 -39.27 11.24 -1.61
CA ASP A 5 -39.60 12.56 -1.04
C ASP A 5 -41.04 12.61 -0.45
N GLU A 6 -41.97 11.88 -1.06
CA GLU A 6 -43.35 11.71 -0.52
C GLU A 6 -43.34 10.93 0.78
N LEU A 7 -42.62 9.78 0.83
CA LEU A 7 -42.51 8.94 2.03
C LEU A 7 -41.80 9.68 3.19
N LYS A 8 -40.80 10.51 2.87
CA LYS A 8 -40.17 11.38 3.87
C LYS A 8 -41.10 12.44 4.42
N LYS A 9 -41.90 13.06 3.57
CA LYS A 9 -42.90 14.06 3.99
C LYS A 9 -43.97 13.45 4.88
N SER A 10 -44.25 12.16 4.75
CA SER A 10 -45.16 11.42 5.65
C SER A 10 -44.55 11.05 7.01
N GLY A 11 -43.28 11.43 7.28
CA GLY A 11 -42.63 11.22 8.55
C GLY A 11 -41.96 9.84 8.73
N MET A 12 -41.87 9.03 7.69
CA MET A 12 -41.24 7.71 7.77
C MET A 12 -39.72 7.80 7.95
N THR A 13 -39.17 6.90 8.75
CA THR A 13 -37.74 6.75 8.96
C THR A 13 -37.04 6.12 7.73
N GLU A 14 -35.72 6.26 7.60
CA GLU A 14 -34.97 5.66 6.49
C GLU A 14 -35.16 4.15 6.40
N THR A 15 -35.28 3.46 7.53
CA THR A 15 -35.48 2.02 7.59
C THR A 15 -36.86 1.61 7.08
N GLU A 16 -37.91 2.36 7.47
CA GLU A 16 -39.26 2.13 7.02
C GLU A 16 -39.42 2.43 5.52
N ILE A 17 -38.77 3.49 5.03
CA ILE A 17 -38.79 3.83 3.60
C ILE A 17 -38.05 2.73 2.79
N ALA A 18 -36.91 2.22 3.29
CA ALA A 18 -36.20 1.13 2.64
C ALA A 18 -37.06 -0.14 2.55
N HIS A 19 -37.75 -0.50 3.65
CA HIS A 19 -38.63 -1.66 3.70
C HIS A 19 -39.82 -1.50 2.74
N GLU A 20 -40.44 -0.32 2.72
CA GLU A 20 -41.60 0.00 1.82
C GLU A 20 -41.19 -0.08 0.32
N LEU A 21 -39.93 0.23 0.04
CA LEU A 21 -39.37 0.13 -1.32
C LEU A 21 -38.79 -1.25 -1.67
N GLY A 22 -38.90 -2.23 -0.76
CA GLY A 22 -38.31 -3.56 -0.94
C GLY A 22 -36.78 -3.59 -0.99
N LEU A 23 -36.13 -2.60 -0.34
CA LEU A 23 -34.68 -2.42 -0.35
C LEU A 23 -34.09 -2.71 1.03
N SER A 24 -32.84 -3.17 1.07
CA SER A 24 -32.06 -3.09 2.30
C SER A 24 -31.76 -1.62 2.65
N THR A 25 -31.51 -1.33 3.93
CA THR A 25 -31.15 0.04 4.36
C THR A 25 -29.92 0.56 3.64
N THR A 26 -28.97 -0.33 3.32
CA THR A 26 -27.77 -0.01 2.54
C THR A 26 -28.12 0.36 1.10
N GLN A 27 -28.91 -0.45 0.42
CA GLN A 27 -29.39 -0.16 -0.94
C GLN A 27 -30.18 1.15 -1.01
N TYR A 28 -31.01 1.42 -0.02
CA TYR A 28 -31.74 2.69 0.07
C TYR A 28 -30.80 3.90 0.19
N ARG A 29 -29.79 3.83 1.08
CA ARG A 29 -28.79 4.90 1.24
C ARG A 29 -28.00 5.15 -0.04
N VAL A 30 -27.65 4.10 -0.75
CA VAL A 30 -27.01 4.16 -2.08
C VAL A 30 -27.88 4.88 -3.08
N GLN A 31 -29.14 4.48 -3.22
CA GLN A 31 -30.08 5.12 -4.15
C GLN A 31 -30.31 6.60 -3.80
N LYS A 32 -30.40 6.92 -2.51
CA LYS A 32 -30.52 8.30 -2.04
C LYS A 32 -29.28 9.12 -2.44
N GLN A 33 -28.09 8.55 -2.32
CA GLN A 33 -26.84 9.24 -2.67
C GLN A 33 -26.72 9.45 -4.19
N LEU A 34 -27.02 8.44 -4.99
CA LEU A 34 -27.03 8.54 -6.45
C LEU A 34 -28.03 9.60 -6.93
N ALA A 35 -29.23 9.61 -6.35
CA ALA A 35 -30.23 10.62 -6.65
C ALA A 35 -29.79 12.04 -6.26
N SER A 36 -29.05 12.18 -5.17
CA SER A 36 -28.43 13.45 -4.79
C SER A 36 -27.36 13.90 -5.79
N HIS A 37 -26.56 12.96 -6.29
CA HIS A 37 -25.55 13.23 -7.32
C HIS A 37 -26.18 13.64 -8.64
N GLU A 38 -27.25 12.97 -9.08
CA GLU A 38 -27.98 13.34 -10.29
C GLU A 38 -28.57 14.76 -10.21
N ARG A 39 -29.19 15.12 -9.08
CA ARG A 39 -29.69 16.49 -8.86
C ARG A 39 -28.54 17.50 -8.90
N ARG A 40 -27.45 17.19 -8.21
CA ARG A 40 -26.27 18.06 -8.18
C ARG A 40 -25.70 18.26 -9.58
N GLN A 41 -25.64 17.19 -10.39
CA GLN A 41 -25.17 17.28 -11.76
C GLN A 41 -26.07 18.18 -12.62
N LEU A 42 -27.38 18.05 -12.51
CA LEU A 42 -28.32 18.92 -13.22
C LEU A 42 -28.13 20.40 -12.85
N GLU A 43 -27.90 20.70 -11.58
CA GLU A 43 -27.60 22.06 -11.10
C GLU A 43 -26.26 22.57 -11.65
N VAL A 44 -25.24 21.71 -11.69
CA VAL A 44 -23.92 22.02 -12.28
C VAL A 44 -24.05 22.33 -13.76
N ASP A 45 -24.73 21.49 -14.51
CA ASP A 45 -24.92 21.67 -15.97
C ASP A 45 -25.70 22.95 -16.27
N ARG A 46 -26.73 23.22 -15.48
CA ARG A 46 -27.48 24.46 -15.61
C ARG A 46 -26.64 25.70 -15.28
N ALA A 47 -25.82 25.66 -14.22
CA ALA A 47 -24.93 26.75 -13.88
C ALA A 47 -23.87 26.99 -14.97
N LYS A 48 -23.29 25.92 -15.52
CA LYS A 48 -22.30 25.97 -16.61
C LYS A 48 -22.91 26.54 -17.91
N SER A 49 -24.14 26.11 -18.25
CA SER A 49 -24.85 26.65 -19.42
C SER A 49 -25.13 28.14 -19.28
N LEU A 50 -25.69 28.58 -18.14
CA LEU A 50 -25.92 30.00 -17.89
C LEU A 50 -24.62 30.83 -17.89
N ARG A 51 -23.50 30.24 -17.47
CA ARG A 51 -22.20 30.90 -17.52
C ARG A 51 -21.68 31.03 -18.95
N ALA A 52 -21.87 30.00 -19.77
CA ALA A 52 -21.55 30.02 -21.20
C ALA A 52 -22.38 31.08 -21.97
N ASP A 53 -23.63 31.31 -21.53
CA ASP A 53 -24.50 32.35 -22.05
C ASP A 53 -24.11 33.79 -21.58
N GLY A 54 -22.95 33.90 -20.89
CA GLY A 54 -22.39 35.21 -20.48
C GLY A 54 -22.98 35.78 -19.19
N LYS A 55 -23.82 35.05 -18.46
CA LYS A 55 -24.39 35.51 -17.19
C LYS A 55 -23.32 35.68 -16.11
N SER A 56 -23.46 36.70 -15.30
CA SER A 56 -22.63 36.91 -14.11
C SER A 56 -23.02 35.92 -12.99
N LEU A 57 -22.09 35.69 -12.03
CA LEU A 57 -22.35 34.77 -10.91
C LEU A 57 -23.60 35.17 -10.09
N ASN A 58 -23.82 36.46 -9.90
CA ASN A 58 -24.99 36.97 -9.18
C ASN A 58 -26.30 36.78 -9.94
N GLU A 59 -26.28 36.93 -11.28
CA GLU A 59 -27.46 36.65 -12.10
C GLU A 59 -27.78 35.15 -12.09
N ILE A 60 -26.77 34.29 -12.19
CA ILE A 60 -26.95 32.83 -12.11
C ILE A 60 -27.51 32.45 -10.75
N ALA A 61 -27.00 33.01 -9.65
CA ALA A 61 -27.52 32.76 -8.32
C ALA A 61 -29.02 33.11 -8.23
N LYS A 62 -29.44 34.27 -8.72
CA LYS A 62 -30.85 34.67 -8.77
C LYS A 62 -31.70 33.75 -9.62
N ILE A 63 -31.24 33.36 -10.82
CA ILE A 63 -32.00 32.47 -11.72
C ILE A 63 -32.15 31.05 -11.11
N MET A 64 -31.16 30.58 -10.38
CA MET A 64 -31.15 29.26 -9.76
C MET A 64 -31.69 29.23 -8.34
N GLY A 65 -32.09 30.40 -7.77
CA GLY A 65 -32.68 30.51 -6.44
C GLY A 65 -31.67 30.39 -5.28
N TYR A 66 -30.39 30.71 -5.52
CA TYR A 66 -29.37 30.76 -4.48
C TYR A 66 -29.20 32.14 -3.88
N ASN A 67 -28.91 32.19 -2.59
CA ASN A 67 -28.81 33.45 -1.85
C ASN A 67 -27.49 34.22 -2.11
N ASN A 68 -26.46 33.55 -2.64
CA ASN A 68 -25.13 34.14 -2.88
C ASN A 68 -24.40 33.50 -4.06
N ASP A 69 -23.39 34.20 -4.56
CA ASP A 69 -22.56 33.78 -5.68
C ASP A 69 -21.54 32.67 -5.31
N SER A 70 -21.26 32.48 -4.00
CA SER A 70 -20.34 31.45 -3.54
C SER A 70 -20.87 30.03 -3.84
N SER A 71 -22.19 29.83 -3.77
CA SER A 71 -22.85 28.60 -4.17
C SER A 71 -22.65 28.31 -5.66
N ILE A 72 -22.72 29.35 -6.50
CA ILE A 72 -22.52 29.20 -7.95
C ILE A 72 -21.04 28.91 -8.26
N ARG A 73 -20.08 29.53 -7.57
CA ARG A 73 -18.66 29.16 -7.69
C ARG A 73 -18.42 27.70 -7.35
N SER A 74 -19.06 27.21 -6.28
CA SER A 74 -19.02 25.80 -5.90
C SER A 74 -19.59 24.88 -6.98
N LEU A 75 -20.71 25.27 -7.63
CA LEU A 75 -21.29 24.52 -8.74
C LEU A 75 -20.38 24.51 -9.98
N LEU A 76 -19.83 25.66 -10.36
CA LEU A 76 -18.96 25.77 -11.53
C LEU A 76 -17.64 24.99 -11.36
N ASN A 77 -17.15 24.84 -10.13
CA ASN A 77 -15.98 24.06 -9.77
C ASN A 77 -16.31 22.60 -9.38
N ASP A 78 -17.55 22.21 -9.53
CA ASP A 78 -18.00 20.87 -9.17
C ASP A 78 -17.48 19.81 -10.15
N ASN A 79 -16.91 18.73 -9.61
CA ASN A 79 -16.35 17.60 -10.36
C ASN A 79 -17.19 16.32 -10.22
N THR A 80 -18.47 16.43 -9.86
CA THR A 80 -19.37 15.29 -9.60
C THR A 80 -19.43 14.35 -10.81
N ALA A 81 -19.51 14.89 -12.04
CA ALA A 81 -19.53 14.05 -13.26
C ALA A 81 -18.22 13.27 -13.47
N GLU A 82 -17.08 13.92 -13.21
CA GLU A 82 -15.78 13.26 -13.29
C GLU A 82 -15.65 12.16 -12.23
N ARG A 83 -16.12 12.42 -11.01
CA ARG A 83 -16.15 11.44 -9.93
C ARG A 83 -17.04 10.25 -10.28
N ALA A 84 -18.26 10.50 -10.78
CA ALA A 84 -19.16 9.44 -11.23
C ALA A 84 -18.54 8.59 -12.35
N ASN A 85 -17.87 9.22 -13.31
CA ASN A 85 -17.18 8.53 -14.39
C ASN A 85 -16.00 7.67 -13.85
N ARG A 86 -15.21 8.19 -12.92
CA ARG A 86 -14.15 7.40 -12.28
C ARG A 86 -14.71 6.21 -11.50
N ALA A 87 -15.81 6.40 -10.77
CA ALA A 87 -16.48 5.32 -10.04
C ALA A 87 -17.03 4.25 -10.99
N GLN A 88 -17.63 4.64 -12.11
CA GLN A 88 -18.11 3.69 -13.11
C GLN A 88 -16.97 2.88 -13.74
N LYS A 89 -15.88 3.54 -14.13
CA LYS A 89 -14.70 2.86 -14.68
C LYS A 89 -14.07 1.89 -13.67
N ALA A 90 -14.01 2.29 -12.39
CA ALA A 90 -13.55 1.41 -11.33
C ALA A 90 -14.47 0.20 -11.15
N ALA A 91 -15.79 0.37 -11.20
CA ALA A 91 -16.76 -0.73 -11.16
C ALA A 91 -16.58 -1.69 -12.35
N ASP A 92 -16.36 -1.17 -13.55
CA ASP A 92 -16.10 -2.00 -14.73
C ASP A 92 -14.79 -2.81 -14.61
N VAL A 93 -13.77 -2.23 -14.01
CA VAL A 93 -12.51 -2.93 -13.71
C VAL A 93 -12.71 -4.02 -12.65
N LEU A 94 -13.42 -3.73 -11.58
CA LEU A 94 -13.74 -4.72 -10.54
C LEU A 94 -14.54 -5.89 -11.10
N LYS A 95 -15.46 -5.66 -12.05
CA LYS A 95 -16.15 -6.76 -12.76
C LYS A 95 -15.20 -7.63 -13.55
N LYS A 96 -14.24 -7.03 -14.27
CA LYS A 96 -13.24 -7.79 -15.04
C LYS A 96 -12.34 -8.63 -14.13
N GLU A 97 -11.92 -8.07 -13.00
CA GLU A 97 -11.18 -8.81 -11.97
C GLU A 97 -12.01 -9.98 -11.43
N LEU A 98 -13.28 -9.73 -11.10
CA LEU A 98 -14.18 -10.72 -10.56
C LEU A 98 -14.47 -11.86 -11.54
N GLN A 99 -14.62 -11.56 -12.83
CA GLN A 99 -14.79 -12.57 -13.88
C GLN A 99 -13.61 -13.55 -13.97
N LYS A 100 -12.40 -13.06 -13.68
CA LYS A 100 -11.19 -13.90 -13.67
C LYS A 100 -11.04 -14.72 -12.39
N LYS A 101 -11.47 -14.17 -11.25
CA LYS A 101 -11.09 -14.65 -9.92
C LYS A 101 -12.25 -15.22 -9.09
N GLY A 102 -13.48 -14.91 -9.44
CA GLY A 102 -14.69 -15.38 -8.73
C GLY A 102 -14.99 -14.63 -7.42
N MET A 103 -14.00 -14.45 -6.55
CA MET A 103 -14.08 -13.71 -5.29
C MET A 103 -12.85 -12.83 -5.13
N ILE A 104 -13.04 -11.54 -4.84
CA ILE A 104 -11.93 -10.59 -4.72
C ILE A 104 -12.01 -9.78 -3.41
N ASP A 105 -10.85 -9.54 -2.81
CA ASP A 105 -10.71 -8.67 -1.64
C ASP A 105 -10.81 -7.20 -2.06
N VAL A 106 -11.81 -6.52 -1.55
CA VAL A 106 -12.07 -5.08 -1.73
C VAL A 106 -12.08 -4.32 -0.40
N GLY A 107 -11.43 -4.89 0.60
CA GLY A 107 -11.27 -4.30 1.93
C GLY A 107 -10.31 -3.11 1.96
N ALA A 108 -9.91 -2.73 3.16
CA ALA A 108 -9.04 -1.57 3.36
C ALA A 108 -7.68 -1.78 2.67
N GLY A 109 -7.30 -0.84 1.81
CA GLY A 109 -6.06 -0.90 1.04
C GLY A 109 -6.24 -1.38 -0.41
N ALA A 110 -7.32 -2.07 -0.73
CA ALA A 110 -7.62 -2.52 -2.10
C ALA A 110 -7.72 -1.35 -3.10
N GLU A 111 -8.21 -0.19 -2.65
CA GLU A 111 -8.25 1.03 -3.46
C GLU A 111 -6.85 1.47 -3.92
N ARG A 112 -5.83 1.25 -3.10
CA ARG A 112 -4.43 1.58 -3.44
C ARG A 112 -3.86 0.59 -4.46
N GLU A 113 -4.32 -0.65 -4.47
CA GLU A 113 -3.87 -1.67 -5.42
C GLU A 113 -4.24 -1.31 -6.86
N ILE A 114 -5.42 -0.76 -7.05
CA ILE A 114 -5.88 -0.30 -8.36
C ILE A 114 -5.68 1.21 -8.60
N GLY A 115 -5.04 1.92 -7.68
CA GLY A 115 -4.63 3.33 -7.85
C GLY A 115 -5.77 4.34 -7.81
N ILE A 116 -6.80 4.12 -6.96
CA ILE A 116 -7.94 5.03 -6.80
C ILE A 116 -8.09 5.51 -5.36
N SER A 117 -8.97 6.49 -5.14
CA SER A 117 -9.31 6.93 -3.80
C SER A 117 -10.30 5.97 -3.11
N GLY A 118 -10.27 5.94 -1.77
CA GLY A 118 -11.25 5.15 -1.01
C GLY A 118 -12.72 5.56 -1.28
N ASN A 119 -12.97 6.82 -1.61
CA ASN A 119 -14.31 7.27 -2.01
C ASN A 119 -14.71 6.72 -3.38
N THR A 120 -13.80 6.73 -4.36
CA THR A 120 -14.05 6.11 -5.67
C THR A 120 -14.32 4.62 -5.54
N MET A 121 -13.57 3.90 -4.68
CA MET A 121 -13.82 2.49 -4.38
C MET A 121 -15.23 2.28 -3.80
N LYS A 122 -15.62 3.05 -2.80
CA LYS A 122 -16.97 2.95 -2.20
C LYS A 122 -18.06 3.18 -3.23
N GLU A 123 -17.93 4.22 -4.05
CA GLU A 123 -18.91 4.52 -5.10
C GLU A 123 -18.96 3.40 -6.15
N ALA A 124 -17.82 2.82 -6.53
CA ALA A 124 -17.76 1.68 -7.45
C ALA A 124 -18.46 0.44 -6.87
N LEU A 125 -18.21 0.12 -5.61
CA LEU A 125 -18.89 -1.00 -4.93
C LEU A 125 -20.40 -0.78 -4.85
N TYR A 126 -20.85 0.45 -4.60
CA TYR A 126 -22.29 0.76 -4.63
C TYR A 126 -22.91 0.55 -6.00
N ILE A 127 -22.20 0.91 -7.07
CA ILE A 127 -22.66 0.65 -8.44
C ILE A 127 -22.86 -0.86 -8.64
N LEU A 128 -21.89 -1.66 -8.20
CA LEU A 128 -21.92 -3.12 -8.34
C LEU A 128 -23.04 -3.76 -7.49
N GLU A 129 -23.21 -3.33 -6.24
CA GLU A 129 -24.33 -3.81 -5.41
C GLU A 129 -25.69 -3.51 -6.05
N ARG A 130 -25.85 -2.35 -6.68
CA ARG A 130 -27.05 -2.00 -7.42
C ARG A 130 -27.26 -2.89 -8.66
N GLU A 131 -26.19 -3.36 -9.28
CA GLU A 131 -26.24 -4.29 -10.41
C GLU A 131 -26.45 -5.75 -9.97
N GLY A 132 -26.55 -6.00 -8.66
CA GLY A 132 -26.85 -7.31 -8.09
C GLY A 132 -25.62 -8.10 -7.59
N TYR A 133 -24.43 -7.52 -7.62
CA TYR A 133 -23.25 -8.14 -7.03
C TYR A 133 -23.27 -8.09 -5.52
N ASN A 134 -22.67 -9.06 -4.86
CA ASN A 134 -22.64 -9.16 -3.40
C ASN A 134 -21.32 -8.63 -2.82
N VAL A 135 -21.39 -7.81 -1.76
CA VAL A 135 -20.24 -7.35 -0.99
C VAL A 135 -20.41 -7.80 0.45
N TYR A 136 -19.58 -8.74 0.90
CA TYR A 136 -19.65 -9.30 2.25
C TYR A 136 -18.49 -8.83 3.11
N GLY A 137 -18.79 -8.45 4.37
CA GLY A 137 -17.76 -8.26 5.39
C GLY A 137 -17.42 -9.59 6.04
N VAL A 138 -16.17 -10.03 5.93
CA VAL A 138 -15.70 -11.31 6.48
C VAL A 138 -14.43 -11.13 7.30
N GLY A 139 -14.26 -11.98 8.33
CA GLY A 139 -13.02 -12.06 9.10
C GLY A 139 -12.08 -13.07 8.45
N ILE A 140 -10.93 -12.61 7.96
CA ILE A 140 -9.89 -13.47 7.39
C ILE A 140 -8.77 -13.65 8.42
N PRO A 141 -8.30 -14.90 8.69
CA PRO A 141 -7.14 -15.10 9.54
C PRO A 141 -5.92 -14.37 9.01
N GLN A 142 -5.18 -13.68 9.88
CA GLN A 142 -3.96 -13.00 9.48
C GLN A 142 -2.87 -14.02 9.15
N VAL A 143 -2.12 -13.78 8.07
CA VAL A 143 -0.99 -14.64 7.65
C VAL A 143 0.09 -14.73 8.74
N THR A 144 0.27 -13.65 9.51
CA THR A 144 1.28 -13.55 10.59
C THR A 144 0.80 -14.14 11.92
N ASN A 145 -0.51 -14.25 12.15
CA ASN A 145 -1.08 -14.81 13.37
C ASN A 145 -2.46 -15.41 13.07
N ALA A 146 -2.53 -16.73 12.95
CA ALA A 146 -3.76 -17.46 12.65
C ALA A 146 -4.89 -17.29 13.70
N HIS A 147 -4.57 -16.79 14.89
CA HIS A 147 -5.55 -16.49 15.95
C HIS A 147 -6.12 -15.07 15.87
N GLN A 148 -5.56 -14.20 15.04
CA GLN A 148 -6.10 -12.87 14.78
C GLN A 148 -6.81 -12.83 13.43
N GLN A 149 -7.99 -12.22 13.40
CA GLN A 149 -8.75 -12.01 12.17
C GLN A 149 -8.68 -10.53 11.77
N SER A 150 -8.43 -10.30 10.49
CA SER A 150 -8.63 -9.00 9.87
C SER A 150 -10.00 -8.98 9.22
N ASN A 151 -10.82 -7.99 9.53
CA ASN A 151 -12.08 -7.79 8.82
C ASN A 151 -11.79 -7.20 7.44
N THR A 152 -12.23 -7.87 6.41
CA THR A 152 -12.16 -7.37 5.04
C THR A 152 -13.52 -7.40 4.37
N LYS A 153 -13.61 -6.80 3.18
CA LYS A 153 -14.78 -6.88 2.30
C LYS A 153 -14.45 -7.72 1.10
N VAL A 154 -15.32 -8.66 0.79
CA VAL A 154 -15.19 -9.52 -0.39
C VAL A 154 -16.30 -9.21 -1.37
N LEU A 155 -15.94 -8.86 -2.60
CA LEU A 155 -16.86 -8.72 -3.72
C LEU A 155 -16.99 -10.05 -4.44
N CYS A 156 -18.23 -10.44 -4.71
CA CYS A 156 -18.59 -11.73 -5.30
C CYS A 156 -19.63 -11.58 -6.39
N ASN A 157 -19.74 -12.58 -7.26
CA ASN A 157 -20.84 -12.72 -8.20
C ASN A 157 -22.19 -12.87 -7.48
N PRO A 158 -23.32 -12.54 -8.16
CA PRO A 158 -24.66 -12.58 -7.56
C PRO A 158 -25.08 -13.94 -6.99
N GLU A 159 -24.57 -15.03 -7.56
CA GLU A 159 -24.88 -16.42 -7.16
C GLU A 159 -24.12 -16.90 -5.90
N ILE A 160 -23.10 -16.15 -5.46
CA ILE A 160 -22.27 -16.54 -4.31
C ILE A 160 -22.88 -15.96 -3.03
N GLU A 161 -23.22 -16.83 -2.09
CA GLU A 161 -23.77 -16.44 -0.80
C GLU A 161 -22.66 -16.22 0.26
N TYR A 162 -23.00 -15.55 1.36
CA TYR A 162 -22.08 -15.30 2.47
C TYR A 162 -21.43 -16.60 2.99
N ARG A 163 -22.20 -17.69 3.05
CA ARG A 163 -21.71 -19.00 3.52
C ARG A 163 -20.60 -19.53 2.62
N ASP A 164 -20.73 -19.36 1.31
CA ASP A 164 -19.75 -19.82 0.33
C ASP A 164 -18.43 -19.09 0.51
N VAL A 165 -18.48 -17.77 0.71
CA VAL A 165 -17.28 -16.96 0.99
C VAL A 165 -16.61 -17.41 2.28
N TYR A 166 -17.39 -17.64 3.34
CA TYR A 166 -16.86 -18.05 4.64
C TYR A 166 -16.20 -19.45 4.60
N GLN A 167 -16.76 -20.37 3.82
CA GLN A 167 -16.20 -21.72 3.66
C GLN A 167 -14.97 -21.76 2.75
N ASN A 168 -14.86 -20.85 1.80
CA ASN A 168 -13.80 -20.80 0.78
C ASN A 168 -12.96 -19.53 0.89
N MET A 169 -12.66 -19.07 2.11
CA MET A 169 -11.88 -17.84 2.31
C MET A 169 -10.47 -17.90 1.69
N GLY A 170 -9.93 -19.11 1.49
CA GLY A 170 -8.67 -19.33 0.80
C GLY A 170 -8.71 -19.02 -0.70
N ASP A 171 -9.90 -18.97 -1.29
CA ASP A 171 -10.11 -18.67 -2.71
C ASP A 171 -10.32 -17.18 -2.97
N VAL A 172 -10.40 -16.37 -1.92
CA VAL A 172 -10.47 -14.91 -2.05
C VAL A 172 -9.12 -14.36 -2.52
N GLN A 173 -9.13 -13.73 -3.67
CA GLN A 173 -7.93 -13.21 -4.31
C GLN A 173 -7.82 -11.69 -4.20
N SER A 174 -6.60 -11.17 -4.12
CA SER A 174 -6.37 -9.72 -4.15
C SER A 174 -6.57 -9.17 -5.57
N LEU A 175 -6.83 -7.88 -5.66
CA LEU A 175 -6.76 -7.12 -6.91
C LEU A 175 -5.32 -7.12 -7.43
N GLY A 176 -5.10 -6.83 -8.72
CA GLY A 176 -3.73 -6.71 -9.22
C GLY A 176 -3.56 -6.80 -10.72
N ASN A 177 -4.61 -7.14 -11.47
CA ASN A 177 -4.50 -7.21 -12.93
C ASN A 177 -4.66 -5.84 -13.60
N TYR A 178 -5.27 -4.88 -12.91
CA TYR A 178 -5.49 -3.52 -13.43
C TYR A 178 -4.99 -2.48 -12.44
N HIS A 179 -4.47 -1.36 -12.95
CA HIS A 179 -4.11 -0.22 -12.12
C HIS A 179 -4.31 1.10 -12.86
N SER A 180 -4.53 2.16 -12.08
CA SER A 180 -4.64 3.53 -12.55
C SER A 180 -3.53 4.38 -11.96
N THR A 181 -2.95 5.27 -12.77
CA THR A 181 -1.94 6.23 -12.35
C THR A 181 -2.48 7.65 -12.22
N ASP A 182 -3.72 7.85 -12.65
CA ASP A 182 -4.41 9.14 -12.71
C ASP A 182 -5.70 9.16 -11.85
N GLY A 183 -5.76 8.29 -10.84
CA GLY A 183 -6.84 8.25 -9.86
C GLY A 183 -8.17 7.73 -10.41
N GLY A 184 -8.14 6.83 -11.38
CA GLY A 184 -9.31 6.16 -11.95
C GLY A 184 -9.86 6.81 -13.24
N VAL A 185 -9.12 7.72 -13.86
CA VAL A 185 -9.49 8.26 -15.17
C VAL A 185 -9.22 7.24 -16.27
N THR A 186 -8.05 6.57 -16.19
CA THR A 186 -7.68 5.45 -17.06
C THR A 186 -7.20 4.27 -16.22
N PHE A 187 -7.43 3.05 -16.74
CA PHE A 187 -6.91 1.82 -16.14
C PHE A 187 -6.09 1.06 -17.16
N ASN A 188 -4.92 0.59 -16.74
CA ASN A 188 -4.04 -0.23 -17.55
C ASN A 188 -4.02 -1.65 -17.00
N GLU A 189 -4.12 -2.64 -17.90
CA GLU A 189 -3.96 -4.04 -17.53
C GLU A 189 -2.47 -4.36 -17.38
N LEU A 190 -2.11 -5.06 -16.30
CA LEU A 190 -0.76 -5.56 -16.11
C LEU A 190 -0.49 -6.71 -17.10
N LYS A 191 0.61 -6.64 -17.80
CA LYS A 191 1.06 -7.65 -18.73
C LYS A 191 1.82 -8.75 -17.99
N LYS A 192 1.84 -9.98 -18.53
CA LYS A 192 2.69 -11.04 -18.01
C LYS A 192 4.16 -10.59 -17.99
N PRO A 193 4.91 -10.88 -16.91
CA PRO A 193 6.31 -10.50 -16.83
C PRO A 193 7.15 -11.11 -17.95
N THR A 194 8.08 -10.32 -18.49
CA THR A 194 9.07 -10.81 -19.47
C THR A 194 10.14 -11.62 -18.75
N SER A 195 10.48 -12.79 -19.31
CA SER A 195 11.54 -13.65 -18.78
C SER A 195 12.89 -13.34 -19.42
N ILE A 196 13.96 -13.41 -18.63
CA ILE A 196 15.34 -13.37 -19.13
C ILE A 196 15.99 -14.76 -19.10
N ASP A 197 17.05 -14.95 -19.89
CA ASP A 197 17.87 -16.16 -19.88
C ASP A 197 18.79 -16.16 -18.63
N SER A 198 18.85 -17.28 -17.91
CA SER A 198 19.72 -17.47 -16.74
C SER A 198 21.20 -17.29 -17.04
N LYS A 199 21.63 -17.41 -18.29
CA LYS A 199 23.03 -17.15 -18.73
C LYS A 199 23.41 -15.68 -18.52
N ARG A 200 22.47 -14.76 -18.48
CA ARG A 200 22.71 -13.33 -18.21
C ARG A 200 23.00 -13.03 -16.74
N ILE A 201 22.90 -14.04 -15.87
CA ILE A 201 23.02 -13.90 -14.42
C ILE A 201 24.24 -14.65 -13.92
N SER A 202 25.07 -13.99 -13.14
CA SER A 202 26.11 -14.59 -12.29
C SER A 202 25.66 -14.56 -10.83
N ILE A 203 26.07 -15.54 -10.06
CA ILE A 203 25.83 -15.59 -8.61
C ILE A 203 27.14 -15.24 -7.90
N CYS A 204 27.07 -14.33 -6.95
CA CYS A 204 28.12 -14.06 -5.98
C CYS A 204 27.73 -14.76 -4.67
N TYR A 205 28.37 -15.87 -4.37
CA TYR A 205 28.07 -16.68 -3.20
C TYR A 205 28.59 -16.06 -1.91
N GLY A 206 28.08 -16.53 -0.77
CA GLY A 206 28.41 -15.98 0.55
C GLY A 206 29.89 -16.05 0.89
N ASP A 207 30.56 -17.16 0.50
CA ASP A 207 32.00 -17.39 0.64
C ASP A 207 32.86 -16.63 -0.39
N GLU A 208 32.22 -16.03 -1.40
CA GLU A 208 32.85 -15.17 -2.43
C GLU A 208 32.59 -13.67 -2.17
N GLY A 209 31.99 -13.32 -1.04
CA GLY A 209 31.66 -11.95 -0.65
C GLY A 209 30.19 -11.56 -0.79
N GLY A 210 29.36 -12.43 -1.34
CA GLY A 210 27.91 -12.18 -1.51
C GLY A 210 27.16 -11.98 -0.20
N LEU A 211 27.66 -12.55 0.91
CA LEU A 211 27.08 -12.37 2.24
C LEU A 211 26.95 -10.88 2.64
N ASN A 212 27.91 -10.05 2.25
CA ASN A 212 27.91 -8.62 2.60
C ASN A 212 26.87 -7.80 1.82
N LYS A 213 26.24 -8.41 0.83
CA LYS A 213 25.22 -7.79 -0.04
C LYS A 213 24.04 -8.74 -0.25
N ASP A 214 23.76 -9.63 0.70
CA ASP A 214 22.73 -10.66 0.55
C ASP A 214 21.38 -10.04 0.14
N GLY A 215 20.81 -10.55 -0.97
CA GLY A 215 19.58 -10.03 -1.57
C GLY A 215 19.76 -8.87 -2.56
N VAL A 216 20.96 -8.37 -2.79
CA VAL A 216 21.20 -7.33 -3.81
C VAL A 216 21.32 -7.94 -5.20
N ILE A 217 20.62 -7.33 -6.15
CA ILE A 217 20.69 -7.61 -7.59
C ILE A 217 21.50 -6.47 -8.24
N GLU A 218 22.78 -6.70 -8.49
CA GLU A 218 23.61 -5.72 -9.18
C GLU A 218 23.36 -5.80 -10.68
N ILE A 219 23.03 -4.66 -11.30
CA ILE A 219 22.63 -4.57 -12.71
C ILE A 219 23.65 -3.74 -13.48
N ARG A 220 24.01 -4.21 -14.68
CA ARG A 220 24.85 -3.50 -15.65
C ARG A 220 24.12 -2.27 -16.17
N ARG A 221 24.77 -1.12 -16.16
CA ARG A 221 24.24 0.10 -16.77
C ARG A 221 24.10 -0.03 -18.29
N GLY A 222 23.07 0.61 -18.83
CA GLY A 222 22.87 0.71 -20.28
C GLY A 222 22.28 -0.54 -20.92
N VAL A 223 21.81 -1.51 -20.13
CA VAL A 223 21.06 -2.68 -20.63
C VAL A 223 19.59 -2.30 -20.71
N PRO A 224 19.00 -2.18 -21.91
CA PRO A 224 17.70 -1.55 -22.10
C PRO A 224 16.54 -2.22 -21.36
N ASP A 225 16.51 -3.56 -21.31
CA ASP A 225 15.45 -4.33 -20.65
C ASP A 225 15.64 -4.46 -19.13
N LEU A 226 16.72 -3.91 -18.57
CA LEU A 226 17.05 -3.91 -17.15
C LEU A 226 17.17 -2.48 -16.59
N ASP A 227 16.62 -1.49 -17.27
CA ASP A 227 16.72 -0.09 -16.84
C ASP A 227 15.76 0.20 -15.65
N LEU A 228 16.32 0.77 -14.58
CA LEU A 228 15.57 1.23 -13.41
C LEU A 228 14.93 2.63 -13.60
N GLY A 229 15.13 3.26 -14.76
CA GLY A 229 14.72 4.62 -15.05
C GLY A 229 15.48 5.63 -14.19
N ASN A 230 14.76 6.56 -13.59
CA ASN A 230 15.34 7.60 -12.71
C ASN A 230 15.66 7.10 -11.29
N SER A 231 15.41 5.81 -10.99
CA SER A 231 15.64 5.25 -9.67
C SER A 231 17.07 4.77 -9.52
N HIS A 232 17.72 5.08 -8.39
CA HIS A 232 19.04 4.55 -8.05
C HIS A 232 18.98 3.08 -7.62
N TYR A 233 17.86 2.66 -7.09
CA TYR A 233 17.55 1.31 -6.64
C TYR A 233 16.05 1.04 -6.72
N ALA A 234 15.68 -0.23 -6.76
CA ALA A 234 14.29 -0.64 -6.69
C ALA A 234 14.17 -2.08 -6.15
N GLN A 235 13.18 -2.33 -5.31
CA GLN A 235 12.82 -3.71 -4.98
C GLN A 235 12.11 -4.35 -6.19
N VAL A 236 12.66 -5.44 -6.69
CA VAL A 236 12.21 -6.05 -7.94
C VAL A 236 12.05 -7.55 -7.86
N ARG A 237 11.28 -8.06 -8.81
CA ARG A 237 11.27 -9.46 -9.22
C ARG A 237 11.61 -9.51 -10.71
N ILE A 238 12.48 -10.43 -11.09
CA ILE A 238 12.88 -10.65 -12.48
C ILE A 238 12.62 -12.12 -12.81
N LEU A 239 11.76 -12.38 -13.79
CA LEU A 239 11.45 -13.74 -14.23
C LEU A 239 12.65 -14.31 -15.01
N VAL A 240 13.04 -15.55 -14.71
CA VAL A 240 14.19 -16.23 -15.27
C VAL A 240 13.78 -17.58 -15.85
N ASP A 241 14.12 -17.82 -17.11
CA ASP A 241 13.82 -19.06 -17.87
C ASP A 241 12.34 -19.50 -17.78
N GLY A 242 11.43 -18.57 -17.46
CA GLY A 242 10.00 -18.81 -17.29
C GLY A 242 9.61 -19.69 -16.10
N THR A 243 10.57 -20.15 -15.28
CA THR A 243 10.34 -21.14 -14.20
C THR A 243 10.77 -20.66 -12.83
N HIS A 244 11.65 -19.68 -12.77
CA HIS A 244 12.18 -19.12 -11.52
C HIS A 244 12.16 -17.60 -11.56
N TYR A 245 12.43 -16.96 -10.44
CA TYR A 245 12.61 -15.53 -10.39
C TYR A 245 13.68 -15.10 -9.39
N LEU A 246 14.34 -13.99 -9.70
CA LEU A 246 15.16 -13.22 -8.77
C LEU A 246 14.23 -12.38 -7.89
N LYS A 247 14.50 -12.38 -6.58
CA LYS A 247 13.92 -11.46 -5.61
C LYS A 247 15.02 -10.65 -4.96
N GLY A 248 14.92 -9.34 -4.94
CA GLY A 248 15.88 -8.53 -4.24
C GLY A 248 15.81 -7.04 -4.55
N MET A 249 16.79 -6.32 -4.03
CA MET A 249 17.01 -4.91 -4.28
C MET A 249 17.93 -4.73 -5.49
N ALA A 250 17.39 -4.25 -6.59
CA ALA A 250 18.17 -3.94 -7.79
C ALA A 250 18.92 -2.61 -7.61
N MET A 251 20.20 -2.61 -7.95
CA MET A 251 21.10 -1.45 -7.94
C MET A 251 22.05 -1.52 -9.13
N TYR A 252 22.44 -0.37 -9.68
CA TYR A 252 23.47 -0.35 -10.70
C TYR A 252 24.86 -0.62 -10.11
N SER A 253 25.65 -1.43 -10.80
CA SER A 253 27.05 -1.68 -10.47
C SER A 253 27.93 -1.53 -11.73
N ASP A 254 29.14 -1.03 -11.53
CA ASP A 254 30.15 -0.94 -12.57
C ASP A 254 31.06 -2.17 -12.59
N ASP A 255 30.95 -3.07 -11.58
CA ASP A 255 31.80 -4.23 -11.35
C ASP A 255 31.17 -5.55 -11.87
N ILE A 256 30.31 -5.47 -12.88
CA ILE A 256 29.66 -6.64 -13.48
C ILE A 256 30.64 -7.35 -14.43
N PRO A 257 30.87 -8.67 -14.26
CA PRO A 257 31.77 -9.44 -15.14
C PRO A 257 31.33 -9.44 -16.61
N ASP A 258 32.25 -9.51 -17.53
CA ASP A 258 31.93 -9.60 -18.95
C ASP A 258 31.07 -10.83 -19.27
N GLY A 259 30.15 -10.66 -20.19
CA GLY A 259 29.23 -11.71 -20.64
C GLY A 259 27.99 -11.92 -19.81
N VAL A 260 27.82 -11.21 -18.68
CA VAL A 260 26.58 -11.20 -17.88
C VAL A 260 26.09 -9.80 -17.67
N ASP A 261 24.81 -9.66 -17.36
CA ASP A 261 24.15 -8.36 -17.14
C ASP A 261 23.78 -8.15 -15.66
N ILE A 262 23.71 -9.23 -14.90
CA ILE A 262 23.28 -9.25 -13.50
C ILE A 262 24.27 -10.06 -12.66
N VAL A 263 24.62 -9.54 -11.48
CA VAL A 263 25.20 -10.30 -10.39
C VAL A 263 24.21 -10.33 -9.23
N PHE A 264 23.80 -11.52 -8.84
CA PHE A 264 22.93 -11.72 -7.67
C PHE A 264 23.75 -12.16 -6.47
N ASN A 265 23.69 -11.41 -5.40
CA ASN A 265 24.40 -11.67 -4.16
C ASN A 265 23.55 -12.54 -3.23
N THR A 266 24.14 -13.57 -2.63
CA THR A 266 23.44 -14.51 -1.75
C THR A 266 24.31 -14.95 -0.58
N ASN A 267 23.68 -15.37 0.51
CA ASN A 267 24.34 -16.01 1.65
C ASN A 267 24.61 -17.50 1.44
N LYS A 268 24.12 -18.09 0.35
CA LYS A 268 24.37 -19.51 0.03
C LYS A 268 25.83 -19.73 -0.34
N LYS A 269 26.33 -20.94 -0.05
CA LYS A 269 27.73 -21.31 -0.35
C LYS A 269 27.93 -21.63 -1.82
N SER A 270 29.17 -21.39 -2.29
CA SER A 270 29.60 -21.81 -3.61
C SER A 270 29.39 -23.31 -3.82
N GLY A 271 29.05 -23.69 -5.06
CA GLY A 271 28.62 -25.05 -5.39
C GLY A 271 27.11 -25.31 -5.26
N THR A 272 26.34 -24.38 -4.71
CA THR A 272 24.87 -24.41 -4.82
C THR A 272 24.47 -24.15 -6.27
N ASP A 273 23.63 -25.03 -6.83
CA ASP A 273 23.10 -24.82 -8.18
C ASP A 273 22.40 -23.46 -8.31
N LYS A 274 22.62 -22.78 -9.43
CA LYS A 274 22.04 -21.44 -9.68
C LYS A 274 20.53 -21.42 -9.52
N MET A 275 19.82 -22.41 -10.03
CA MET A 275 18.36 -22.45 -9.95
C MET A 275 17.87 -22.69 -8.52
N ASN A 276 18.67 -23.32 -7.66
CA ASN A 276 18.38 -23.45 -6.23
C ASN A 276 18.67 -22.16 -5.42
N VAL A 277 19.43 -21.22 -5.99
CA VAL A 277 19.61 -19.88 -5.42
C VAL A 277 18.40 -19.01 -5.74
N LEU A 278 17.86 -19.11 -6.96
CA LEU A 278 16.66 -18.43 -7.39
C LEU A 278 15.41 -19.02 -6.68
N LYS A 279 14.30 -18.31 -6.77
CA LYS A 279 13.01 -18.79 -6.23
C LYS A 279 12.17 -19.36 -7.36
N PRO A 280 11.55 -20.55 -7.20
CA PRO A 280 10.61 -21.06 -8.19
C PRO A 280 9.36 -20.16 -8.24
N ILE A 281 8.78 -20.01 -9.43
CA ILE A 281 7.52 -19.29 -9.60
C ILE A 281 6.40 -19.98 -8.79
N LYS A 282 5.39 -19.19 -8.43
CA LYS A 282 4.19 -19.73 -7.79
C LYS A 282 3.30 -20.39 -8.82
N ASP A 283 2.48 -21.34 -8.37
CA ASP A 283 1.47 -22.00 -9.19
C ASP A 283 0.24 -21.08 -9.35
N ASP A 284 0.50 -19.89 -9.87
CA ASP A 284 -0.47 -18.85 -10.18
C ASP A 284 0.01 -18.13 -11.45
N PRO A 285 -0.56 -18.44 -12.62
CA PRO A 285 -0.13 -17.82 -13.89
C PRO A 285 -0.28 -16.30 -13.95
N GLU A 286 -1.21 -15.74 -13.17
CA GLU A 286 -1.45 -14.29 -13.10
C GLU A 286 -0.50 -13.61 -12.11
N ASN A 287 0.02 -14.35 -11.12
CA ASN A 287 0.92 -13.84 -10.10
C ASN A 287 2.11 -14.78 -9.83
N PRO A 288 3.00 -14.97 -10.81
CA PRO A 288 4.10 -15.94 -10.71
C PRO A 288 5.09 -15.59 -9.58
N PHE A 289 5.11 -14.36 -9.11
CA PHE A 289 6.02 -13.91 -8.06
C PHE A 289 5.47 -14.07 -6.64
N GLY A 290 4.19 -14.40 -6.47
CA GLY A 290 3.51 -14.46 -5.17
C GLY A 290 3.39 -13.10 -4.46
N ALA A 291 3.54 -11.99 -5.21
CA ALA A 291 3.40 -10.62 -4.72
C ALA A 291 2.94 -9.72 -5.87
N LEU A 292 2.14 -8.68 -5.55
CA LEU A 292 1.54 -7.81 -6.55
C LEU A 292 2.56 -6.85 -7.17
N ILE A 293 2.49 -6.67 -8.48
CA ILE A 293 3.28 -5.65 -9.17
C ILE A 293 2.72 -4.27 -8.81
N LYS A 294 3.59 -3.34 -8.42
CA LYS A 294 3.19 -1.94 -8.13
C LYS A 294 2.55 -1.30 -9.35
N ALA A 295 1.66 -0.34 -9.11
CA ALA A 295 1.23 0.59 -10.15
C ALA A 295 2.48 1.20 -10.82
N ASN A 296 2.55 1.19 -12.14
CA ASN A 296 3.77 1.53 -12.91
C ASN A 296 5.01 0.68 -12.56
N GLY A 297 4.82 -0.49 -11.98
CA GLY A 297 5.91 -1.41 -11.64
C GLY A 297 6.55 -2.07 -12.85
N GLN A 298 5.85 -2.12 -13.97
CA GLN A 298 6.37 -2.58 -15.26
C GLN A 298 6.69 -1.37 -16.14
N SER A 299 7.88 -1.36 -16.74
CA SER A 299 8.30 -0.36 -17.71
C SER A 299 8.44 -0.97 -19.10
N GLU A 300 8.40 -0.13 -20.11
CA GLU A 300 8.63 -0.52 -21.50
C GLU A 300 9.87 0.18 -22.03
N TYR A 301 10.56 -0.46 -22.94
CA TYR A 301 11.74 0.07 -23.62
C TYR A 301 11.64 -0.17 -25.12
N ILE A 302 12.44 0.58 -25.90
CA ILE A 302 12.57 0.33 -27.33
C ILE A 302 13.78 -0.58 -27.53
N ASP A 303 13.55 -1.78 -28.08
CA ASP A 303 14.61 -2.73 -28.36
C ASP A 303 15.51 -2.15 -29.46
N PRO A 304 16.82 -1.93 -29.19
CA PRO A 304 17.74 -1.37 -30.17
C PRO A 304 17.99 -2.28 -31.38
N LYS A 305 17.59 -3.57 -31.30
CA LYS A 305 17.79 -4.53 -32.39
C LYS A 305 16.74 -4.42 -33.49
N ASP A 306 15.50 -4.18 -33.12
CA ASP A 306 14.36 -4.20 -34.06
C ASP A 306 13.50 -2.93 -34.00
N GLY A 307 13.81 -1.98 -33.12
CA GLY A 307 13.06 -0.74 -32.93
C GLY A 307 11.64 -0.92 -32.36
N THR A 308 11.29 -2.12 -31.94
CA THR A 308 9.96 -2.39 -31.36
C THR A 308 9.89 -2.04 -29.88
N LYS A 309 8.69 -1.71 -29.43
CA LYS A 309 8.41 -1.44 -28.03
C LYS A 309 8.19 -2.77 -27.29
N LYS A 310 9.02 -3.07 -26.31
CA LYS A 310 8.98 -4.29 -25.49
C LYS A 310 8.83 -3.97 -24.01
N LEU A 311 8.29 -4.94 -23.27
CA LEU A 311 8.19 -4.86 -21.81
C LEU A 311 9.56 -5.12 -21.17
N SER A 312 9.94 -4.30 -20.18
CA SER A 312 11.15 -4.51 -19.38
C SER A 312 11.05 -5.80 -18.55
N ALA A 313 12.19 -6.40 -18.27
CA ALA A 313 12.29 -7.53 -17.35
C ALA A 313 12.13 -7.10 -15.87
N ILE A 314 12.22 -5.80 -15.57
CA ILE A 314 12.09 -5.26 -14.23
C ILE A 314 10.62 -5.16 -13.83
N ASN A 315 10.24 -5.87 -12.77
CA ASN A 315 8.93 -5.76 -12.14
C ASN A 315 9.13 -5.22 -10.72
N LYS A 316 8.68 -3.97 -10.48
CA LYS A 316 8.69 -3.35 -9.15
C LYS A 316 7.43 -3.80 -8.42
N LEU A 317 7.61 -4.40 -7.24
CA LEU A 317 6.52 -4.99 -6.47
C LEU A 317 6.08 -4.07 -5.34
N LYS A 318 4.83 -4.28 -4.91
CA LYS A 318 4.32 -3.75 -3.66
C LYS A 318 4.92 -4.59 -2.54
N GLU A 319 5.40 -3.92 -1.49
CA GLU A 319 5.97 -4.60 -0.34
C GLU A 319 4.93 -5.51 0.33
N GLU A 320 5.42 -6.68 0.76
CA GLU A 320 4.66 -7.58 1.62
C GLU A 320 4.74 -7.05 3.05
N GLY A 321 3.59 -6.76 3.67
CA GLY A 321 3.49 -6.35 5.06
C GLY A 321 3.07 -4.88 5.26
N ASP A 322 2.43 -4.62 6.38
CA ASP A 322 2.04 -3.29 6.83
C ASP A 322 3.15 -2.72 7.73
N TRP A 323 4.21 -2.24 7.09
CA TRP A 323 5.35 -1.62 7.77
C TRP A 323 4.97 -0.37 8.56
N ASP A 324 3.94 0.35 8.13
CA ASP A 324 3.42 1.50 8.87
C ASP A 324 2.81 1.08 10.21
N THR A 325 2.06 0.00 10.22
CA THR A 325 1.53 -0.58 11.46
C THR A 325 2.63 -1.21 12.31
N MET A 326 3.57 -1.93 11.70
CA MET A 326 4.71 -2.50 12.42
C MET A 326 5.60 -1.42 13.04
N SER A 327 5.85 -0.32 12.33
CA SER A 327 6.66 0.79 12.82
C SER A 327 6.07 1.51 14.04
N ARG A 328 4.77 1.35 14.29
CA ARG A 328 4.09 1.91 15.48
C ARG A 328 4.18 1.02 16.71
N ASN A 329 4.59 -0.24 16.58
CA ASN A 329 4.73 -1.20 17.66
C ASN A 329 6.16 -1.18 18.23
N LEU A 330 6.50 -0.16 19.01
CA LEU A 330 7.78 -0.10 19.72
C LEU A 330 7.75 -1.03 20.93
N SER A 331 8.85 -1.75 21.18
CA SER A 331 8.94 -2.64 22.34
C SER A 331 8.82 -1.87 23.67
N GLN A 332 8.26 -2.52 24.68
CA GLN A 332 8.18 -1.95 26.03
C GLN A 332 9.56 -1.56 26.58
N GLN A 333 10.60 -2.33 26.26
CA GLN A 333 11.97 -2.06 26.68
C GLN A 333 12.49 -0.73 26.12
N PHE A 334 12.14 -0.41 24.87
CA PHE A 334 12.48 0.88 24.28
C PHE A 334 11.65 2.00 24.89
N LEU A 335 10.34 1.81 25.04
CA LEU A 335 9.43 2.83 25.57
C LEU A 335 9.73 3.16 27.04
N SER A 336 10.10 2.17 27.86
CA SER A 336 10.42 2.37 29.28
C SER A 336 11.64 3.26 29.53
N LYS A 337 12.53 3.38 28.55
CA LYS A 337 13.70 4.26 28.61
C LYS A 337 13.42 5.70 28.21
N GLN A 338 12.24 5.98 27.66
CA GLN A 338 11.91 7.31 27.15
C GLN A 338 11.61 8.31 28.28
N PRO A 339 11.79 9.62 28.04
CA PRO A 339 11.37 10.66 28.98
C PRO A 339 9.89 10.56 29.33
N LEU A 340 9.56 10.79 30.60
CA LEU A 340 8.19 10.64 31.12
C LEU A 340 7.15 11.47 30.31
N SER A 341 7.54 12.65 29.86
CA SER A 341 6.70 13.53 29.05
C SER A 341 6.35 12.91 27.68
N LEU A 342 7.28 12.16 27.08
CA LEU A 342 7.06 11.46 25.82
C LEU A 342 6.15 10.24 26.03
N ILE A 343 6.41 9.45 27.08
CA ILE A 343 5.60 8.30 27.45
C ILE A 343 4.16 8.75 27.73
N LYS A 344 3.98 9.81 28.52
CA LYS A 344 2.67 10.36 28.84
C LYS A 344 1.91 10.77 27.57
N LYS A 345 2.57 11.50 26.66
CA LYS A 345 1.96 11.91 25.39
C LYS A 345 1.51 10.70 24.55
N GLN A 346 2.30 9.64 24.51
CA GLN A 346 1.94 8.41 23.80
C GLN A 346 0.72 7.72 24.43
N LEU A 347 0.70 7.63 25.76
CA LEU A 347 -0.43 7.09 26.51
C LEU A 347 -1.71 7.90 26.29
N ASP A 348 -1.62 9.22 26.36
CA ASP A 348 -2.77 10.12 26.16
C ASP A 348 -3.39 9.93 24.75
N LEU A 349 -2.55 9.77 23.70
CA LEU A 349 -3.02 9.51 22.35
C LEU A 349 -3.70 8.13 22.25
N THR A 350 -3.07 7.08 22.77
CA THR A 350 -3.65 5.73 22.78
C THR A 350 -4.97 5.69 23.55
N TYR A 351 -5.01 6.39 24.70
CA TYR A 351 -6.24 6.48 25.49
C TYR A 351 -7.36 7.19 24.74
N ALA A 352 -7.07 8.31 24.07
CA ALA A 352 -8.05 9.03 23.27
C ALA A 352 -8.62 8.20 22.12
N ASP A 353 -7.76 7.45 21.42
CA ASP A 353 -8.16 6.56 20.33
C ASP A 353 -9.06 5.43 20.85
N ARG A 354 -8.71 4.80 21.98
CA ARG A 354 -9.53 3.74 22.61
C ARG A 354 -10.85 4.27 23.17
N GLU A 355 -10.89 5.45 23.71
CA GLU A 355 -12.12 6.07 24.20
C GLU A 355 -13.08 6.42 23.04
N ALA A 356 -12.56 6.89 21.92
CA ALA A 356 -13.33 7.13 20.71
C ALA A 356 -13.93 5.81 20.17
N GLU A 357 -13.14 4.75 20.05
CA GLU A 357 -13.57 3.41 19.63
C GLU A 357 -14.66 2.85 20.59
N TYR A 358 -14.43 2.93 21.89
CA TYR A 358 -15.44 2.50 22.89
C TYR A 358 -16.76 3.25 22.76
N SER A 359 -16.68 4.57 22.54
CA SER A 359 -17.88 5.40 22.35
C SER A 359 -18.64 5.01 21.07
N GLU A 360 -17.93 4.68 20.01
CA GLU A 360 -18.52 4.18 18.76
C GLU A 360 -19.21 2.82 18.98
N ILE A 361 -18.54 1.88 19.66
CA ILE A 361 -19.13 0.57 20.00
C ILE A 361 -20.37 0.73 20.88
N LYS A 362 -20.33 1.65 21.84
CA LYS A 362 -21.50 1.96 22.70
C LYS A 362 -22.70 2.47 21.93
N SER A 363 -22.50 3.16 20.84
CA SER A 363 -23.57 3.69 19.97
C SER A 363 -24.28 2.61 19.14
N LEU A 364 -23.73 1.40 19.05
CA LEU A 364 -24.31 0.29 18.29
C LEU A 364 -25.65 -0.14 18.91
N THR A 365 -26.66 -0.30 18.06
CA THR A 365 -28.02 -0.68 18.46
C THR A 365 -28.23 -2.19 18.54
N ASN A 366 -27.47 -2.99 17.72
CA ASN A 366 -27.58 -4.45 17.73
C ASN A 366 -26.85 -5.04 18.94
N PRO A 367 -27.54 -5.71 19.90
CA PRO A 367 -26.93 -6.19 21.14
C PRO A 367 -25.91 -7.32 20.92
N THR A 368 -26.10 -8.16 19.92
CA THR A 368 -25.18 -9.27 19.62
C THR A 368 -23.87 -8.76 19.04
N VAL A 369 -23.95 -7.86 18.06
CA VAL A 369 -22.78 -7.21 17.46
C VAL A 369 -22.04 -6.38 18.51
N LYS A 370 -22.79 -5.59 19.28
CA LYS A 370 -22.21 -4.77 20.36
C LYS A 370 -21.47 -5.62 21.39
N LYS A 371 -22.05 -6.74 21.84
CA LYS A 371 -21.40 -7.67 22.79
C LYS A 371 -20.11 -8.22 22.22
N LYS A 372 -20.13 -8.69 20.97
CA LYS A 372 -18.92 -9.20 20.30
C LYS A 372 -17.85 -8.13 20.21
N MET A 373 -18.18 -6.94 19.72
CA MET A 373 -17.22 -5.84 19.58
C MET A 373 -16.67 -5.36 20.91
N LEU A 374 -17.47 -5.39 22.00
CA LEU A 374 -16.96 -5.08 23.35
C LEU A 374 -15.97 -6.12 23.84
N MET A 375 -16.17 -7.42 23.51
CA MET A 375 -15.21 -8.47 23.86
C MET A 375 -13.91 -8.32 23.05
N ASP A 376 -14.02 -8.07 21.76
CA ASP A 376 -12.85 -7.84 20.90
C ASP A 376 -12.09 -6.59 21.38
N PHE A 377 -12.78 -5.50 21.69
CA PHE A 377 -12.21 -4.28 22.26
C PHE A 377 -11.50 -4.51 23.61
N ALA A 378 -12.06 -5.33 24.50
CA ALA A 378 -11.40 -5.68 25.75
C ALA A 378 -10.07 -6.42 25.50
N ASN A 379 -10.06 -7.39 24.58
CA ASN A 379 -8.84 -8.10 24.17
C ASN A 379 -7.80 -7.14 23.55
N ASP A 380 -8.24 -6.19 22.73
CA ASP A 380 -7.37 -5.19 22.12
C ASP A 380 -6.81 -4.20 23.15
N CYS A 381 -7.58 -3.85 24.18
CA CYS A 381 -7.08 -3.06 25.30
C CYS A 381 -6.01 -3.82 26.11
N ASP A 382 -6.22 -5.12 26.37
CA ASP A 382 -5.26 -5.95 27.05
C ASP A 382 -3.97 -6.11 26.20
N ALA A 383 -4.10 -6.31 24.90
CA ALA A 383 -2.96 -6.34 23.98
C ALA A 383 -2.23 -5.00 23.94
N ALA A 384 -2.94 -3.88 23.91
CA ALA A 384 -2.36 -2.53 23.95
C ALA A 384 -1.64 -2.21 25.26
N ALA A 385 -2.09 -2.79 26.38
CA ALA A 385 -1.39 -2.66 27.67
C ALA A 385 -0.03 -3.36 27.66
N VAL A 386 0.11 -4.43 26.87
CA VAL A 386 1.38 -5.17 26.72
C VAL A 386 2.24 -4.59 25.58
N HIS A 387 1.61 -4.12 24.51
CA HIS A 387 2.27 -3.54 23.34
C HIS A 387 1.73 -2.13 23.08
N LEU A 388 2.28 -1.13 23.78
CA LEU A 388 1.94 0.27 23.53
C LEU A 388 2.20 0.63 22.07
N GLN A 389 1.13 0.91 21.32
CA GLN A 389 1.25 1.51 20.00
C GLN A 389 1.80 2.92 20.17
N ALA A 390 3.03 3.13 19.73
CA ALA A 390 3.63 4.45 19.75
C ALA A 390 3.07 5.28 18.60
N ALA A 391 2.55 6.46 18.89
CA ALA A 391 2.45 7.49 17.87
C ALA A 391 3.86 7.78 17.34
N ALA A 392 3.98 8.22 16.08
CA ALA A 392 5.27 8.50 15.47
C ALA A 392 6.14 9.37 16.35
N LEU A 393 7.36 8.92 16.64
CA LEU A 393 8.35 9.71 17.35
C LEU A 393 8.79 10.92 16.50
N PRO A 394 9.25 12.00 17.09
CA PRO A 394 9.65 13.18 16.34
C PRO A 394 10.71 12.88 15.28
N ARG A 395 10.44 13.25 14.03
CA ARG A 395 11.30 13.02 12.84
C ARG A 395 11.57 11.52 12.56
N GLN A 396 10.73 10.64 13.05
CA GLN A 396 10.73 9.23 12.67
C GLN A 396 10.41 9.08 11.18
N ASN A 397 11.17 8.24 10.48
CA ASN A 397 10.90 7.91 9.09
C ASN A 397 11.25 6.44 8.81
N THR A 398 10.43 5.77 8.01
CA THR A 398 10.70 4.40 7.55
C THR A 398 11.52 4.45 6.28
N GLN A 399 12.63 3.72 6.24
CA GLN A 399 13.59 3.75 5.14
C GLN A 399 14.12 2.34 4.84
N VAL A 400 14.34 2.06 3.56
CA VAL A 400 14.98 0.81 3.10
C VAL A 400 16.46 0.85 3.47
N ILE A 401 17.02 -0.29 3.89
CA ILE A 401 18.46 -0.43 4.11
C ILE A 401 19.17 -0.88 2.84
N LEU A 402 20.32 -0.27 2.56
CA LEU A 402 21.14 -0.59 1.41
C LEU A 402 22.62 -0.77 1.81
N PRO A 403 23.33 -1.74 1.23
CA PRO A 403 24.70 -2.03 1.63
C PRO A 403 25.67 -1.01 1.05
N ILE A 404 26.43 -0.38 1.93
CA ILE A 404 27.55 0.50 1.57
C ILE A 404 28.79 0.01 2.32
N SER A 405 29.61 -0.80 1.66
CA SER A 405 30.80 -1.37 2.26
C SER A 405 31.83 -0.34 2.74
N ALA A 406 31.84 0.85 2.14
CA ALA A 406 32.70 1.96 2.55
C ALA A 406 32.21 2.73 3.80
N MET A 407 31.03 2.40 4.34
CA MET A 407 30.56 2.94 5.62
C MET A 407 31.21 2.19 6.78
N LYS A 408 31.51 2.90 7.88
CA LYS A 408 31.93 2.26 9.11
C LYS A 408 30.75 1.62 9.83
N GLU A 409 31.01 0.65 10.70
CA GLU A 409 30.00 -0.01 11.54
C GLU A 409 29.28 0.92 12.54
N THR A 410 29.81 2.13 12.73
CA THR A 410 29.26 3.17 13.62
C THR A 410 28.60 4.30 12.85
N GLU A 411 28.55 4.21 11.52
CA GLU A 411 28.05 5.28 10.66
C GLU A 411 26.87 4.82 9.80
N VAL A 412 26.04 5.78 9.40
CA VAL A 412 24.95 5.59 8.45
C VAL A 412 24.91 6.76 7.46
N TYR A 413 24.66 6.45 6.18
CA TYR A 413 24.31 7.46 5.19
C TYR A 413 22.81 7.69 5.23
N ALA A 414 22.36 8.87 5.61
CA ALA A 414 20.94 9.18 5.81
C ALA A 414 20.65 10.66 5.47
N PRO A 415 20.38 10.99 4.19
CA PRO A 415 20.22 12.37 3.72
C PRO A 415 19.11 13.18 4.42
N ASN A 416 18.09 12.51 4.98
CA ASN A 416 17.02 13.17 5.74
C ASN A 416 17.48 13.78 7.08
N TYR A 417 18.69 13.43 7.52
CA TYR A 417 19.25 13.83 8.81
C TYR A 417 20.52 14.63 8.65
N LYS A 418 20.85 15.43 9.63
CA LYS A 418 22.05 16.28 9.58
C LYS A 418 23.32 15.44 9.73
N ASN A 419 24.36 15.79 8.99
CA ASN A 419 25.67 15.15 9.13
C ASN A 419 26.18 15.30 10.58
N GLY A 420 26.63 14.20 11.19
CA GLY A 420 27.04 14.12 12.59
C GLY A 420 25.89 13.91 13.59
N GLU A 421 24.65 13.92 13.16
CA GLU A 421 23.50 13.59 14.02
C GLU A 421 23.52 12.09 14.34
N GLN A 422 23.09 11.71 15.55
CA GLN A 422 22.93 10.30 15.91
C GLN A 422 21.50 9.85 15.64
N VAL A 423 21.38 8.69 15.03
CA VAL A 423 20.08 8.05 14.74
C VAL A 423 20.09 6.60 15.20
N ALA A 424 18.95 6.13 15.68
CA ALA A 424 18.69 4.72 15.94
C ALA A 424 18.02 4.09 14.73
N LEU A 425 18.39 2.88 14.40
CA LEU A 425 17.73 2.05 13.40
C LEU A 425 16.96 0.94 14.10
N ILE A 426 15.68 0.79 13.79
CA ILE A 426 14.81 -0.22 14.39
C ILE A 426 14.16 -1.01 13.27
N ARG A 427 14.45 -2.30 13.18
CA ARG A 427 13.74 -3.26 12.33
C ARG A 427 12.71 -4.02 13.17
N PHE A 428 11.56 -4.32 12.61
CA PHE A 428 10.52 -5.09 13.26
C PHE A 428 10.35 -6.47 12.59
N PRO A 429 10.10 -7.53 13.40
CA PRO A 429 10.16 -7.56 14.86
C PRO A 429 11.61 -7.51 15.40
N HIS A 430 11.80 -7.09 16.65
CA HIS A 430 13.10 -7.12 17.30
C HIS A 430 13.00 -7.70 18.72
N GLY A 431 14.05 -8.39 19.17
CA GLY A 431 14.08 -9.06 20.48
C GLY A 431 14.31 -8.12 21.65
N GLY A 432 14.91 -6.94 21.40
CA GLY A 432 15.21 -5.99 22.45
C GLY A 432 16.09 -4.83 21.99
N THR A 433 16.49 -3.98 22.93
CA THR A 433 17.32 -2.79 22.62
C THR A 433 18.73 -3.14 22.13
N PHE A 434 19.19 -4.36 22.33
CA PHE A 434 20.48 -4.84 21.81
C PHE A 434 20.48 -5.00 20.28
N GLU A 435 19.30 -5.09 19.66
CA GLU A 435 19.10 -5.12 18.20
C GLU A 435 18.79 -3.73 17.62
N ILE A 436 19.00 -2.67 18.39
CA ILE A 436 18.77 -1.29 17.97
C ILE A 436 20.11 -0.55 17.90
N PRO A 437 20.84 -0.59 16.79
CA PRO A 437 22.08 0.15 16.64
C PRO A 437 21.84 1.66 16.62
N VAL A 438 22.70 2.39 17.34
CA VAL A 438 22.80 3.86 17.28
C VAL A 438 24.00 4.20 16.41
N LEU A 439 23.77 4.98 15.37
CA LEU A 439 24.76 5.30 14.34
C LEU A 439 24.89 6.81 14.16
N THR A 440 26.07 7.24 13.78
CA THR A 440 26.35 8.65 13.44
C THR A 440 26.11 8.86 11.92
N VAL A 441 25.34 9.87 11.58
CA VAL A 441 25.06 10.21 10.19
C VAL A 441 26.32 10.76 9.51
N ASN A 442 26.77 10.10 8.44
CA ASN A 442 27.89 10.51 7.59
C ASN A 442 27.44 10.67 6.13
N ASN A 443 26.86 11.83 5.83
CA ASN A 443 26.42 12.19 4.46
C ASN A 443 27.56 12.70 3.58
N LYS A 444 28.80 12.68 4.07
CA LYS A 444 29.98 13.07 3.30
C LYS A 444 30.70 11.88 2.66
N ASN A 445 30.25 10.63 2.95
CA ASN A 445 30.86 9.44 2.36
C ASN A 445 30.70 9.43 0.83
N PRO A 446 31.81 9.46 0.03
CA PRO A 446 31.72 9.59 -1.43
C PRO A 446 31.05 8.40 -2.10
N SER A 447 31.30 7.18 -1.61
CA SER A 447 30.72 5.94 -2.14
C SER A 447 29.22 5.91 -1.93
N ALA A 448 28.75 6.23 -0.71
CA ALA A 448 27.33 6.31 -0.40
C ALA A 448 26.64 7.37 -1.27
N LYS A 449 27.24 8.54 -1.42
CA LYS A 449 26.70 9.62 -2.24
C LYS A 449 26.60 9.25 -3.72
N ARG A 450 27.61 8.52 -4.24
CA ARG A 450 27.61 8.03 -5.64
C ARG A 450 26.49 7.00 -5.86
N ILE A 451 26.26 6.10 -4.91
CA ILE A 451 25.29 4.99 -5.04
C ILE A 451 23.88 5.49 -4.80
N LEU A 452 23.65 6.24 -3.73
CA LEU A 452 22.33 6.62 -3.25
C LEU A 452 21.89 8.04 -3.63
N GLY A 453 22.85 8.94 -3.92
CA GLY A 453 22.51 10.33 -4.15
C GLY A 453 21.84 10.97 -2.92
N ASN A 454 20.82 11.78 -3.16
CA ASN A 454 20.04 12.45 -2.09
C ASN A 454 18.68 11.79 -1.87
N VAL A 455 18.62 10.45 -1.89
CA VAL A 455 17.37 9.71 -1.67
C VAL A 455 16.84 9.92 -0.25
N THR A 456 15.53 9.99 -0.11
CA THR A 456 14.86 10.28 1.17
C THR A 456 14.16 9.07 1.78
N ASP A 457 14.13 7.95 1.07
CA ASP A 457 13.41 6.71 1.43
C ASP A 457 14.35 5.51 1.68
N ALA A 458 15.67 5.75 1.70
CA ALA A 458 16.66 4.72 2.02
C ALA A 458 17.81 5.25 2.88
N VAL A 459 18.46 4.33 3.59
CA VAL A 459 19.72 4.55 4.32
C VAL A 459 20.81 3.59 3.83
N GLY A 460 22.04 4.09 3.79
CA GLY A 460 23.21 3.27 3.48
C GLY A 460 23.92 2.84 4.75
N ILE A 461 24.13 1.53 4.94
CA ILE A 461 24.79 0.94 6.11
C ILE A 461 25.85 -0.09 5.73
N ASN A 462 26.76 -0.35 6.63
CA ASN A 462 27.67 -1.49 6.51
C ASN A 462 26.91 -2.80 6.78
N ALA A 463 27.29 -3.90 6.11
CA ALA A 463 26.67 -5.21 6.31
C ALA A 463 26.66 -5.68 7.77
N LYS A 464 27.70 -5.40 8.55
CA LYS A 464 27.76 -5.71 9.99
C LYS A 464 26.75 -4.93 10.84
N VAL A 465 26.22 -3.81 10.34
CA VAL A 465 25.10 -3.12 10.99
C VAL A 465 23.81 -3.90 10.74
N ALA A 466 23.61 -4.43 9.53
CA ALA A 466 22.45 -5.27 9.19
C ALA A 466 22.38 -6.53 10.08
N GLU A 467 23.52 -7.18 10.35
CA GLU A 467 23.62 -8.32 11.28
C GLU A 467 23.07 -7.99 12.68
N ARG A 468 23.19 -6.73 13.14
CA ARG A 468 22.66 -6.26 14.44
C ARG A 468 21.21 -5.82 14.37
N LEU A 469 20.57 -5.87 13.22
CA LEU A 469 19.17 -5.48 12.99
C LEU A 469 18.26 -6.70 12.90
N SER A 470 18.36 -7.62 13.84
CA SER A 470 17.47 -8.80 13.90
C SER A 470 17.52 -9.64 12.63
N GLY A 471 18.70 -9.89 12.09
CA GLY A 471 18.90 -10.69 10.89
C GLY A 471 18.37 -10.02 9.62
N ALA A 472 18.49 -8.71 9.52
CA ALA A 472 18.16 -7.96 8.32
C ALA A 472 19.06 -8.37 7.15
N ASP A 473 18.46 -8.42 5.96
CA ASP A 473 19.16 -8.55 4.68
C ASP A 473 18.85 -7.36 3.76
N PHE A 474 19.42 -7.34 2.57
CA PHE A 474 19.28 -6.23 1.63
C PHE A 474 18.29 -6.55 0.50
N ASP A 475 17.35 -7.44 0.70
CA ASP A 475 16.33 -7.81 -0.30
C ASP A 475 15.13 -6.84 -0.34
N GLY A 476 15.18 -5.77 0.46
CA GLY A 476 14.14 -4.76 0.58
C GLY A 476 13.71 -4.50 2.04
N ASP A 477 14.48 -5.02 3.00
CA ASP A 477 14.22 -4.79 4.42
C ASP A 477 14.22 -3.30 4.77
N GLN A 478 13.29 -2.94 5.66
CA GLN A 478 13.08 -1.57 6.10
C GLN A 478 13.38 -1.41 7.58
N VAL A 479 13.81 -0.22 7.92
CA VAL A 479 14.02 0.21 9.30
C VAL A 479 13.29 1.51 9.57
N VAL A 480 12.84 1.68 10.81
CA VAL A 480 12.44 2.98 11.32
C VAL A 480 13.69 3.69 11.78
N VAL A 481 13.96 4.86 11.23
CA VAL A 481 15.07 5.73 11.58
C VAL A 481 14.57 6.81 12.54
N ILE A 482 15.17 6.90 13.72
CA ILE A 482 14.75 7.84 14.75
C ILE A 482 15.98 8.64 15.22
N PRO A 483 15.98 9.97 15.12
CA PRO A 483 17.08 10.76 15.65
C PRO A 483 17.11 10.67 17.17
N THR A 484 18.28 10.29 17.70
CA THR A 484 18.53 10.26 19.14
C THR A 484 19.02 11.63 19.59
N ASN A 485 18.31 12.21 20.52
CA ASN A 485 18.66 13.47 21.15
C ASN A 485 18.15 13.46 22.60
N ASN A 486 18.21 14.60 23.31
CA ASN A 486 17.70 14.69 24.69
C ASN A 486 16.20 14.31 24.82
N LYS A 487 15.47 14.12 23.71
CA LYS A 487 14.05 13.77 23.68
C LYS A 487 13.78 12.28 23.41
N VAL A 488 14.76 11.56 22.83
CA VAL A 488 14.65 10.12 22.53
C VAL A 488 15.90 9.41 23.02
N ARG A 489 15.73 8.38 23.86
CA ARG A 489 16.80 7.57 24.47
C ARG A 489 16.71 6.13 23.98
N ILE A 490 17.86 5.45 23.93
CA ILE A 490 17.98 4.04 23.55
C ILE A 490 18.60 3.23 24.69
#